data_92bbdf1b4292e19f4dbcbbf20690b37a
#
_entry.id   92bbdf1b4292e19f4dbcbbf20690b37a
#
_cell.length_a   1.000
_cell.length_b   1.000
_cell.length_c   1.000
_cell.angle_alpha   90.00
_cell.angle_beta   90.00
_cell.angle_gamma   90.00
#
_symmetry.space_group_name_H-M   'P 1'
#
loop_
_entity.id
_entity.type
_entity.pdbx_description
1 polymer ?
#
loop_
_entity_poly.entity_id
_entity_poly.type
_entity_poly.pdbx_seq_one_letter_code
_entity_poly.pdbx_strand_id
1 'polypeptide(L)'
;MSHPFDQLTPDLVLDAVESLGYLSDARVLALNSYENRVYQVGIEDGEPLIAKFYRPDRWSDAAIREEHAFSAELAECEVPVVAPLSRDGESLFAFAGFRFALFPRRGGRAPEPGNLDQLYRLGQLLGRLHAVGATRPFEHREALAVDNFGHASLATLLEGNFIPRSLLPAYESVARDLLKRLDALFAEVPYQPIRLHGDCHPGNLLCRDEVYHMVDLDDCRMGPALQDLWMMLAGERHERLAQIAELVDGYNEFHDFDPRQLPLLEGLRSLRLMHYSAWLARRWD
;
A
#
# COMPACT_ATOMS: atom_id res chain seq x y z
N MET A 1 -18.36 -9.06 18.11
CA MET A 1 -18.90 -8.86 16.72
C MET A 1 -18.34 -9.97 15.85
N SER A 2 -19.10 -10.50 14.86
CA SER A 2 -18.55 -11.51 13.94
C SER A 2 -17.44 -10.89 13.11
N HIS A 3 -16.37 -11.65 12.85
CA HIS A 3 -15.28 -11.16 11.98
C HIS A 3 -15.82 -10.95 10.55
N PRO A 4 -15.41 -9.87 9.83
CA PRO A 4 -15.97 -9.51 8.52
C PRO A 4 -15.91 -10.63 7.46
N PHE A 5 -15.01 -11.59 7.64
CA PHE A 5 -14.78 -12.70 6.71
C PHE A 5 -15.22 -14.08 7.25
N ASP A 6 -15.99 -14.14 8.33
CA ASP A 6 -16.42 -15.42 8.93
C ASP A 6 -17.18 -16.33 7.93
N GLN A 7 -17.88 -15.72 6.97
CA GLN A 7 -18.64 -16.46 5.95
C GLN A 7 -17.82 -16.75 4.68
N LEU A 8 -16.59 -16.25 4.56
CA LEU A 8 -15.73 -16.48 3.39
C LEU A 8 -15.03 -17.83 3.49
N THR A 9 -15.74 -18.90 3.13
CA THR A 9 -15.21 -20.26 3.11
C THR A 9 -14.37 -20.54 1.84
N PRO A 10 -13.48 -21.56 1.85
CA PRO A 10 -12.75 -21.96 0.65
C PRO A 10 -13.68 -22.28 -0.55
N ASP A 11 -14.82 -22.94 -0.30
CA ASP A 11 -15.79 -23.24 -1.35
C ASP A 11 -16.36 -21.96 -1.97
N LEU A 12 -16.68 -20.95 -1.14
CA LEU A 12 -17.15 -19.66 -1.62
C LEU A 12 -16.08 -18.93 -2.44
N VAL A 13 -14.80 -19.07 -2.10
CA VAL A 13 -13.69 -18.53 -2.89
C VAL A 13 -13.63 -19.18 -4.27
N LEU A 14 -13.79 -20.51 -4.35
CA LEU A 14 -13.84 -21.25 -5.62
C LEU A 14 -15.04 -20.80 -6.45
N ASP A 15 -16.25 -20.80 -5.87
CA ASP A 15 -17.48 -20.39 -6.55
C ASP A 15 -17.37 -18.95 -7.09
N ALA A 16 -16.75 -18.03 -6.33
CA ALA A 16 -16.54 -16.67 -6.79
C ALA A 16 -15.64 -16.60 -8.03
N VAL A 17 -14.54 -17.36 -8.07
CA VAL A 17 -13.65 -17.43 -9.22
C VAL A 17 -14.35 -18.10 -10.41
N GLU A 18 -15.07 -19.17 -10.18
CA GLU A 18 -15.81 -19.91 -11.21
C GLU A 18 -16.97 -19.11 -11.79
N SER A 19 -17.60 -18.23 -11.01
CA SER A 19 -18.64 -17.31 -11.50
C SER A 19 -18.16 -16.39 -12.62
N LEU A 20 -16.83 -16.19 -12.71
CA LEU A 20 -16.20 -15.43 -13.78
C LEU A 20 -15.73 -16.32 -14.96
N GLY A 21 -16.07 -17.63 -14.94
CA GLY A 21 -15.77 -18.58 -16.01
C GLY A 21 -14.36 -19.15 -15.98
N TYR A 22 -13.62 -19.02 -14.86
CA TYR A 22 -12.38 -19.73 -14.63
C TYR A 22 -12.69 -21.05 -13.93
N LEU A 23 -12.40 -22.19 -14.56
CA LEU A 23 -12.59 -23.49 -13.93
C LEU A 23 -11.45 -23.72 -12.92
N SER A 24 -11.79 -23.92 -11.66
CA SER A 24 -10.82 -24.21 -10.61
C SER A 24 -10.45 -25.70 -10.59
N ASP A 25 -9.21 -26.00 -10.18
CA ASP A 25 -8.77 -27.37 -9.89
C ASP A 25 -8.93 -27.73 -8.40
N ALA A 26 -9.78 -27.00 -7.70
CA ALA A 26 -10.08 -27.12 -6.28
C ALA A 26 -8.89 -26.81 -5.31
N ARG A 27 -7.75 -26.36 -5.80
CA ARG A 27 -6.63 -25.94 -4.95
C ARG A 27 -6.81 -24.49 -4.52
N VAL A 28 -6.95 -24.28 -3.22
CA VAL A 28 -7.02 -22.95 -2.59
C VAL A 28 -5.95 -22.83 -1.53
N LEU A 29 -5.10 -21.83 -1.64
CA LEU A 29 -4.07 -21.52 -0.65
C LEU A 29 -4.27 -20.10 -0.12
N ALA A 30 -4.56 -19.95 1.17
CA ALA A 30 -4.61 -18.63 1.81
C ALA A 30 -3.20 -18.03 1.85
N LEU A 31 -3.06 -16.82 1.37
CA LEU A 31 -1.83 -16.04 1.44
C LEU A 31 -1.85 -15.10 2.65
N ASN A 32 -0.65 -14.74 3.12
CA ASN A 32 -0.53 -13.77 4.21
C ASN A 32 -1.13 -12.43 3.81
N SER A 33 -2.25 -12.08 4.46
CA SER A 33 -2.88 -10.78 4.33
C SER A 33 -3.67 -10.50 5.61
N TYR A 34 -3.52 -9.31 6.15
CA TYR A 34 -4.18 -8.94 7.40
C TYR A 34 -5.46 -8.13 7.14
N GLU A 35 -5.40 -7.21 6.21
CA GLU A 35 -6.51 -6.30 5.91
C GLU A 35 -7.61 -6.99 5.09
N ASN A 36 -7.24 -7.48 3.94
CA ASN A 36 -8.09 -8.21 3.02
C ASN A 36 -7.98 -9.73 3.26
N ARG A 37 -8.64 -10.54 2.42
CA ARG A 37 -8.34 -11.97 2.33
C ARG A 37 -7.84 -12.26 0.94
N VAL A 38 -6.67 -12.84 0.85
CA VAL A 38 -6.01 -13.12 -0.41
C VAL A 38 -5.77 -14.62 -0.53
N TYR A 39 -6.19 -15.18 -1.64
CA TYR A 39 -6.06 -16.60 -1.94
C TYR A 39 -5.38 -16.81 -3.28
N GLN A 40 -4.48 -17.78 -3.34
CA GLN A 40 -4.08 -18.36 -4.60
C GLN A 40 -5.04 -19.50 -4.94
N VAL A 41 -5.65 -19.43 -6.12
CA VAL A 41 -6.59 -20.42 -6.62
C VAL A 41 -5.99 -21.11 -7.85
N GLY A 42 -5.91 -22.43 -7.81
CA GLY A 42 -5.47 -23.22 -8.95
C GLY A 42 -6.56 -23.22 -10.05
N ILE A 43 -6.14 -23.10 -11.30
CA ILE A 43 -7.03 -23.08 -12.47
C ILE A 43 -6.72 -24.30 -13.33
N GLU A 44 -7.76 -25.02 -13.78
CA GLU A 44 -7.63 -26.11 -14.75
C GLU A 44 -7.02 -25.58 -16.05
N ASP A 45 -6.03 -26.27 -16.57
CA ASP A 45 -5.36 -25.91 -17.83
C ASP A 45 -4.81 -24.47 -17.90
N GLY A 46 -4.56 -23.84 -16.74
CA GLY A 46 -4.08 -22.46 -16.65
C GLY A 46 -3.12 -22.18 -15.51
N GLU A 47 -2.54 -20.99 -15.52
CA GLU A 47 -1.74 -20.50 -14.39
C GLU A 47 -2.69 -20.15 -13.22
N PRO A 48 -2.25 -20.39 -11.97
CA PRO A 48 -3.03 -20.01 -10.80
C PRO A 48 -3.33 -18.51 -10.78
N LEU A 49 -4.49 -18.15 -10.26
CA LEU A 49 -4.90 -16.76 -10.04
C LEU A 49 -4.80 -16.38 -8.57
N ILE A 50 -4.67 -15.10 -8.31
CA ILE A 50 -4.78 -14.51 -6.98
C ILE A 50 -6.15 -13.84 -6.87
N ALA A 51 -6.97 -14.33 -5.94
CA ALA A 51 -8.27 -13.75 -5.61
C ALA A 51 -8.12 -12.90 -4.33
N LYS A 52 -8.33 -11.59 -4.45
CA LYS A 52 -8.29 -10.62 -3.34
C LYS A 52 -9.72 -10.22 -2.99
N PHE A 53 -10.16 -10.58 -1.78
CA PHE A 53 -11.45 -10.19 -1.22
C PHE A 53 -11.26 -8.97 -0.33
N TYR A 54 -11.92 -7.87 -0.67
CA TYR A 54 -11.79 -6.60 0.02
C TYR A 54 -12.53 -6.60 1.34
N ARG A 55 -11.88 -6.03 2.37
CA ARG A 55 -12.53 -5.85 3.67
C ARG A 55 -13.76 -4.94 3.49
N PRO A 56 -14.94 -5.35 4.00
CA PRO A 56 -16.11 -4.50 4.04
C PRO A 56 -15.81 -3.16 4.72
N ASP A 57 -16.43 -2.09 4.24
CA ASP A 57 -16.42 -0.74 4.82
C ASP A 57 -15.06 -0.03 4.90
N ARG A 58 -13.98 -0.63 4.36
CA ARG A 58 -12.68 0.05 4.29
C ARG A 58 -12.64 1.08 3.16
N TRP A 59 -12.93 0.67 1.97
CA TRP A 59 -12.95 1.50 0.76
C TRP A 59 -14.31 1.46 0.07
N SER A 60 -14.72 2.56 -0.53
CA SER A 60 -15.86 2.56 -1.45
C SER A 60 -15.52 1.83 -2.75
N ASP A 61 -16.52 1.38 -3.49
CA ASP A 61 -16.32 0.77 -4.81
C ASP A 61 -15.61 1.73 -5.77
N ALA A 62 -15.92 3.02 -5.70
CA ALA A 62 -15.25 4.05 -6.50
C ALA A 62 -13.75 4.13 -6.18
N ALA A 63 -13.37 4.10 -4.89
CA ALA A 63 -11.98 4.12 -4.48
C ALA A 63 -11.23 2.84 -4.90
N ILE A 64 -11.88 1.65 -4.87
CA ILE A 64 -11.27 0.40 -5.35
C ILE A 64 -11.09 0.44 -6.87
N ARG A 65 -12.11 0.89 -7.62
CA ARG A 65 -11.98 1.02 -9.07
C ARG A 65 -10.90 2.03 -9.48
N GLU A 66 -10.70 3.07 -8.69
CA GLU A 66 -9.64 4.06 -8.91
C GLU A 66 -8.24 3.47 -8.71
N GLU A 67 -8.04 2.59 -7.70
CA GLU A 67 -6.82 1.77 -7.54
C GLU A 67 -6.59 0.89 -8.77
N HIS A 68 -7.64 0.18 -9.22
CA HIS A 68 -7.56 -0.70 -10.37
C HIS A 68 -7.22 0.06 -11.65
N ALA A 69 -7.84 1.22 -11.86
CA ALA A 69 -7.55 2.08 -13.00
C ALA A 69 -6.10 2.61 -12.97
N PHE A 70 -5.59 2.97 -11.79
CA PHE A 70 -4.20 3.39 -11.64
C PHE A 70 -3.23 2.24 -11.90
N SER A 71 -3.53 1.05 -11.38
CA SER A 71 -2.71 -0.15 -11.66
C SER A 71 -2.69 -0.51 -13.16
N ALA A 72 -3.83 -0.39 -13.85
CA ALA A 72 -3.93 -0.63 -15.28
C ALA A 72 -3.13 0.42 -16.08
N GLU A 73 -3.27 1.71 -15.74
CA GLU A 73 -2.51 2.81 -16.35
C GLU A 73 -0.99 2.62 -16.19
N LEU A 74 -0.54 2.20 -15.01
CA LEU A 74 0.86 1.86 -14.77
C LEU A 74 1.33 0.71 -15.66
N ALA A 75 0.53 -0.36 -15.78
CA ALA A 75 0.85 -1.49 -16.63
C ALA A 75 0.88 -1.12 -18.13
N GLU A 76 -0.04 -0.26 -18.59
CA GLU A 76 -0.05 0.28 -19.96
C GLU A 76 1.19 1.15 -20.25
N CYS A 77 1.70 1.85 -19.24
CA CYS A 77 2.96 2.58 -19.30
C CYS A 77 4.20 1.69 -19.07
N GLU A 78 4.04 0.36 -19.16
CA GLU A 78 5.09 -0.63 -18.96
C GLU A 78 5.80 -0.56 -17.59
N VAL A 79 5.15 0.05 -16.58
CA VAL A 79 5.64 -0.03 -15.20
C VAL A 79 5.33 -1.42 -14.64
N PRO A 80 6.31 -2.15 -14.10
CA PRO A 80 6.11 -3.52 -13.64
C PRO A 80 5.24 -3.57 -12.36
N VAL A 81 3.93 -3.55 -12.53
CA VAL A 81 2.93 -3.74 -11.48
C VAL A 81 2.09 -4.97 -11.77
N VAL A 82 1.50 -5.55 -10.75
CA VAL A 82 0.51 -6.61 -10.91
C VAL A 82 -0.88 -5.99 -10.88
N ALA A 83 -1.38 -5.63 -12.06
CA ALA A 83 -2.71 -5.06 -12.21
C ALA A 83 -3.81 -6.14 -12.13
N PRO A 84 -5.04 -5.81 -11.68
CA PRO A 84 -6.15 -6.74 -11.67
C PRO A 84 -6.59 -7.12 -13.09
N LEU A 85 -7.10 -8.34 -13.22
CA LEU A 85 -7.71 -8.82 -14.47
C LEU A 85 -9.05 -8.11 -14.68
N SER A 86 -9.30 -7.73 -15.92
CA SER A 86 -10.59 -7.16 -16.34
C SER A 86 -11.37 -8.18 -17.14
N ARG A 87 -12.70 -8.22 -16.91
CA ARG A 87 -13.66 -8.99 -17.70
C ARG A 87 -14.85 -8.12 -18.05
N ASP A 88 -15.18 -8.03 -19.32
CA ASP A 88 -16.27 -7.19 -19.85
C ASP A 88 -16.15 -5.70 -19.42
N GLY A 89 -14.91 -5.22 -19.25
CA GLY A 89 -14.60 -3.86 -18.79
C GLY A 89 -14.62 -3.65 -17.28
N GLU A 90 -15.02 -4.65 -16.49
CA GLU A 90 -15.03 -4.59 -15.02
C GLU A 90 -13.84 -5.35 -14.42
N SER A 91 -13.30 -4.82 -13.32
CA SER A 91 -12.19 -5.43 -12.56
C SER A 91 -12.53 -5.65 -11.08
N LEU A 92 -13.63 -5.05 -10.61
CA LEU A 92 -14.18 -5.26 -9.27
C LEU A 92 -15.47 -6.05 -9.39
N PHE A 93 -15.49 -7.23 -8.79
CA PHE A 93 -16.61 -8.16 -8.83
C PHE A 93 -17.26 -8.31 -7.46
N ALA A 94 -18.50 -8.82 -7.45
CA ALA A 94 -19.21 -9.12 -6.22
C ALA A 94 -19.76 -10.55 -6.28
N PHE A 95 -19.58 -11.31 -5.19
CA PHE A 95 -20.14 -12.65 -5.03
C PHE A 95 -20.51 -12.91 -3.57
N ALA A 96 -21.72 -13.39 -3.33
CA ALA A 96 -22.25 -13.71 -2.00
C ALA A 96 -22.03 -12.60 -0.95
N GLY A 97 -22.13 -11.33 -1.36
CA GLY A 97 -21.94 -10.16 -0.48
C GLY A 97 -20.50 -9.71 -0.30
N PHE A 98 -19.52 -10.40 -0.85
CA PHE A 98 -18.11 -9.99 -0.85
C PHE A 98 -17.73 -9.32 -2.17
N ARG A 99 -16.94 -8.24 -2.07
CA ARG A 99 -16.26 -7.62 -3.21
C ARG A 99 -14.92 -8.29 -3.41
N PHE A 100 -14.56 -8.60 -4.64
CA PHE A 100 -13.27 -9.21 -4.94
C PHE A 100 -12.71 -8.80 -6.30
N ALA A 101 -11.43 -9.02 -6.48
CA ALA A 101 -10.74 -8.87 -7.75
C ALA A 101 -9.80 -10.06 -7.98
N LEU A 102 -9.50 -10.34 -9.25
CA LEU A 102 -8.56 -11.37 -9.65
C LEU A 102 -7.28 -10.73 -10.20
N PHE A 103 -6.16 -11.32 -9.86
CA PHE A 103 -4.84 -10.88 -10.33
C PHE A 103 -4.06 -12.07 -10.90
N PRO A 104 -3.20 -11.85 -11.90
CA PRO A 104 -2.26 -12.87 -12.33
C PRO A 104 -1.28 -13.18 -11.19
N ARG A 105 -0.98 -14.47 -11.00
CA ARG A 105 0.04 -14.87 -10.03
C ARG A 105 1.42 -14.43 -10.52
N ARG A 106 2.16 -13.72 -9.66
CA ARG A 106 3.58 -13.44 -9.85
C ARG A 106 4.38 -14.08 -8.73
N GLY A 107 5.45 -14.77 -9.10
CA GLY A 107 6.42 -15.29 -8.14
C GLY A 107 7.58 -14.30 -7.97
N GLY A 108 8.20 -14.34 -6.81
CA GLY A 108 9.35 -13.50 -6.51
C GLY A 108 9.63 -13.49 -5.01
N ARG A 109 10.70 -12.82 -4.63
CA ARG A 109 11.10 -12.59 -3.23
C ARG A 109 11.26 -11.09 -3.00
N ALA A 110 11.11 -10.65 -1.77
CA ALA A 110 11.41 -9.28 -1.40
C ALA A 110 12.87 -8.92 -1.72
N PRO A 111 13.17 -7.67 -2.10
CA PRO A 111 14.54 -7.18 -2.24
C PRO A 111 15.29 -7.25 -0.91
N GLU A 112 16.61 -7.33 -0.99
CA GLU A 112 17.49 -7.36 0.19
C GLU A 112 17.59 -5.96 0.81
N PRO A 113 17.26 -5.79 2.12
CA PRO A 113 17.36 -4.50 2.76
C PRO A 113 18.79 -3.93 2.67
N GLY A 114 18.92 -2.67 2.28
CA GLY A 114 20.20 -1.96 2.24
C GLY A 114 21.13 -2.30 1.07
N ASN A 115 20.71 -3.17 0.15
CA ASN A 115 21.49 -3.47 -1.05
C ASN A 115 21.41 -2.29 -2.03
N LEU A 116 22.54 -1.57 -2.22
CA LEU A 116 22.59 -0.32 -2.99
C LEU A 116 22.24 -0.53 -4.47
N ASP A 117 22.74 -1.59 -5.10
CA ASP A 117 22.43 -1.89 -6.51
C ASP A 117 20.93 -2.14 -6.72
N GLN A 118 20.30 -2.81 -5.75
CA GLN A 118 18.85 -3.03 -5.79
C GLN A 118 18.09 -1.72 -5.53
N LEU A 119 18.57 -0.87 -4.60
CA LEU A 119 17.94 0.41 -4.31
C LEU A 119 17.98 1.35 -5.52
N TYR A 120 19.08 1.39 -6.27
CA TYR A 120 19.13 2.15 -7.52
C TYR A 120 18.03 1.71 -8.51
N ARG A 121 17.89 0.39 -8.75
CA ARG A 121 16.83 -0.16 -9.63
C ARG A 121 15.42 0.09 -9.08
N LEU A 122 15.25 0.05 -7.76
CA LEU A 122 13.98 0.41 -7.12
C LEU A 122 13.68 1.90 -7.27
N GLY A 123 14.70 2.75 -7.24
CA GLY A 123 14.60 4.15 -7.59
C GLY A 123 14.04 4.36 -8.98
N GLN A 124 14.60 3.68 -9.98
CA GLN A 124 14.10 3.72 -11.36
C GLN A 124 12.63 3.29 -11.45
N LEU A 125 12.26 2.21 -10.75
CA LEU A 125 10.88 1.72 -10.71
C LEU A 125 9.92 2.75 -10.10
N LEU A 126 10.31 3.35 -8.96
CA LEU A 126 9.51 4.38 -8.30
C LEU A 126 9.45 5.67 -9.11
N GLY A 127 10.53 6.07 -9.77
CA GLY A 127 10.54 7.21 -10.70
C GLY A 127 9.52 7.03 -11.83
N ARG A 128 9.45 5.85 -12.42
CA ARG A 128 8.45 5.52 -13.47
C ARG A 128 7.02 5.53 -12.93
N LEU A 129 6.78 4.94 -11.75
CA LEU A 129 5.47 5.00 -11.10
C LEU A 129 5.05 6.45 -10.85
N HIS A 130 5.93 7.27 -10.29
CA HIS A 130 5.62 8.64 -9.92
C HIS A 130 5.49 9.56 -11.13
N ALA A 131 6.21 9.30 -12.23
CA ALA A 131 6.00 10.00 -13.50
C ALA A 131 4.55 9.83 -14.00
N VAL A 132 4.00 8.60 -13.94
CA VAL A 132 2.59 8.34 -14.22
C VAL A 132 1.70 8.94 -13.12
N GLY A 133 2.10 8.80 -11.86
CA GLY A 133 1.37 9.32 -10.70
C GLY A 133 1.15 10.83 -10.73
N ALA A 134 2.08 11.58 -11.31
CA ALA A 134 2.03 13.04 -11.40
C ALA A 134 1.07 13.57 -12.50
N THR A 135 0.57 12.71 -13.38
CA THR A 135 -0.24 13.15 -14.54
C THR A 135 -1.64 13.64 -14.17
N ARG A 136 -2.24 13.11 -13.11
CA ARG A 136 -3.58 13.47 -12.62
C ARG A 136 -3.75 13.07 -11.14
N PRO A 137 -4.68 13.70 -10.39
CA PRO A 137 -4.97 13.31 -9.02
C PRO A 137 -5.90 12.08 -8.95
N PHE A 138 -6.01 11.49 -7.75
CA PHE A 138 -7.15 10.67 -7.36
C PHE A 138 -8.34 11.54 -6.98
N GLU A 139 -9.56 11.04 -7.19
CA GLU A 139 -10.81 11.71 -6.86
C GLU A 139 -11.50 11.08 -5.64
N HIS A 140 -11.32 9.77 -5.43
CA HIS A 140 -12.03 8.99 -4.40
C HIS A 140 -11.11 8.44 -3.31
N ARG A 141 -9.80 8.70 -3.40
CA ARG A 141 -8.82 8.28 -2.41
C ARG A 141 -8.31 9.46 -1.61
N GLU A 142 -8.34 9.30 -0.29
CA GLU A 142 -7.85 10.33 0.62
C GLU A 142 -6.34 10.56 0.44
N ALA A 143 -5.94 11.83 0.49
CA ALA A 143 -4.52 12.18 0.51
C ALA A 143 -3.89 11.83 1.88
N LEU A 144 -2.58 11.55 1.89
CA LEU A 144 -1.79 11.47 3.11
C LEU A 144 -1.72 12.88 3.72
N ALA A 145 -2.23 13.04 4.93
CA ALA A 145 -2.22 14.29 5.66
C ALA A 145 -1.99 14.06 7.15
N VAL A 146 -1.53 15.10 7.86
CA VAL A 146 -1.36 15.04 9.31
C VAL A 146 -2.70 14.79 10.01
N ASP A 147 -3.80 15.30 9.44
CA ASP A 147 -5.14 15.12 10.00
C ASP A 147 -5.56 13.65 10.05
N ASN A 148 -5.49 12.91 8.93
CA ASN A 148 -5.99 11.53 8.87
C ASN A 148 -4.98 10.50 9.41
N PHE A 149 -3.67 10.71 9.23
CA PHE A 149 -2.63 9.80 9.72
C PHE A 149 -2.24 10.09 11.18
N GLY A 150 -2.34 11.32 11.62
CA GLY A 150 -1.93 11.78 12.94
C GLY A 150 -3.11 12.05 13.87
N HIS A 151 -3.83 13.15 13.65
CA HIS A 151 -4.91 13.61 14.56
C HIS A 151 -6.02 12.57 14.71
N ALA A 152 -6.56 12.03 13.61
CA ALA A 152 -7.60 11.00 13.65
C ALA A 152 -7.10 9.68 14.29
N SER A 153 -5.83 9.35 14.09
CA SER A 153 -5.21 8.18 14.74
C SER A 153 -5.09 8.35 16.24
N LEU A 154 -4.66 9.52 16.71
CA LEU A 154 -4.61 9.84 18.13
C LEU A 154 -6.01 9.77 18.75
N ALA A 155 -7.01 10.40 18.11
CA ALA A 155 -8.40 10.36 18.60
C ALA A 155 -8.90 8.91 18.77
N THR A 156 -8.68 8.04 17.74
CA THR A 156 -9.03 6.62 17.82
C THR A 156 -8.42 5.91 19.03
N LEU A 157 -7.11 6.14 19.30
CA LEU A 157 -6.40 5.48 20.39
C LEU A 157 -6.86 5.96 21.77
N LEU A 158 -7.18 7.27 21.90
CA LEU A 158 -7.67 7.83 23.16
C LEU A 158 -9.11 7.40 23.48
N GLU A 159 -10.00 7.40 22.49
CA GLU A 159 -11.41 7.05 22.63
C GLU A 159 -11.61 5.54 22.88
N GLY A 160 -10.80 4.71 22.26
CA GLY A 160 -10.92 3.26 22.28
C GLY A 160 -10.37 2.59 23.56
N ASN A 161 -9.82 3.34 24.51
CA ASN A 161 -9.20 2.81 25.74
C ASN A 161 -8.08 1.78 25.49
N PHE A 162 -7.37 1.85 24.38
CA PHE A 162 -6.27 0.94 24.04
C PHE A 162 -4.99 1.20 24.83
N ILE A 163 -4.87 2.38 25.45
CA ILE A 163 -3.69 2.80 26.20
C ILE A 163 -3.95 2.59 27.70
N PRO A 164 -3.05 1.90 28.44
CA PRO A 164 -3.18 1.74 29.88
C PRO A 164 -3.33 3.10 30.58
N ARG A 165 -4.27 3.18 31.54
CA ARG A 165 -4.60 4.43 32.25
C ARG A 165 -3.38 5.12 32.89
N SER A 166 -2.40 4.34 33.36
CA SER A 166 -1.17 4.87 33.94
C SER A 166 -0.24 5.56 32.93
N LEU A 167 -0.34 5.20 31.64
CA LEU A 167 0.49 5.76 30.55
C LEU A 167 -0.25 6.84 29.76
N LEU A 168 -1.57 6.91 29.87
CA LEU A 168 -2.42 7.77 29.05
C LEU A 168 -2.01 9.24 29.07
N PRO A 169 -1.74 9.91 30.23
CA PRO A 169 -1.36 11.33 30.23
C PRO A 169 -0.02 11.58 29.55
N ALA A 170 0.96 10.68 29.75
CA ALA A 170 2.27 10.80 29.12
C ALA A 170 2.18 10.59 27.61
N TYR A 171 1.45 9.56 27.17
CA TYR A 171 1.25 9.27 25.77
C TYR A 171 0.54 10.44 25.05
N GLU A 172 -0.57 10.94 25.62
CA GLU A 172 -1.33 12.04 25.04
C GLU A 172 -0.46 13.31 24.92
N SER A 173 0.30 13.65 25.96
CA SER A 173 1.19 14.82 25.95
C SER A 173 2.22 14.72 24.83
N VAL A 174 2.94 13.59 24.73
CA VAL A 174 3.96 13.37 23.70
C VAL A 174 3.35 13.37 22.30
N ALA A 175 2.20 12.70 22.12
CA ALA A 175 1.54 12.63 20.83
C ALA A 175 1.06 14.00 20.35
N ARG A 176 0.49 14.83 21.23
CA ARG A 176 0.05 16.20 20.90
C ARG A 176 1.25 17.12 20.55
N ASP A 177 2.34 17.03 21.30
CA ASP A 177 3.57 17.78 20.99
C ASP A 177 4.17 17.36 19.65
N LEU A 178 4.15 16.05 19.35
CA LEU A 178 4.59 15.53 18.06
C LEU A 178 3.72 16.06 16.92
N LEU A 179 2.41 15.97 17.06
CA LEU A 179 1.44 16.44 16.03
C LEU A 179 1.62 17.94 15.76
N LYS A 180 1.78 18.76 16.80
CA LYS A 180 2.06 20.20 16.61
C LYS A 180 3.30 20.47 15.78
N ARG A 181 4.37 19.65 15.96
CA ARG A 181 5.59 19.75 15.16
C ARG A 181 5.38 19.25 13.73
N LEU A 182 4.57 18.20 13.55
CA LEU A 182 4.23 17.66 12.23
C LEU A 182 3.40 18.66 11.44
N ASP A 183 2.40 19.30 12.06
CA ASP A 183 1.59 20.34 11.42
C ASP A 183 2.48 21.48 10.91
N ALA A 184 3.41 21.97 11.74
CA ALA A 184 4.33 23.01 11.34
C ALA A 184 5.27 22.54 10.20
N LEU A 185 5.83 21.33 10.30
CA LEU A 185 6.73 20.76 9.30
C LEU A 185 6.04 20.62 7.93
N PHE A 186 4.84 20.04 7.90
CA PHE A 186 4.10 19.85 6.65
C PHE A 186 3.55 21.15 6.05
N ALA A 187 3.37 22.19 6.88
CA ALA A 187 3.03 23.52 6.39
C ALA A 187 4.24 24.28 5.83
N GLU A 188 5.45 24.03 6.37
CA GLU A 188 6.68 24.71 5.97
C GLU A 188 7.33 24.09 4.73
N VAL A 189 7.34 22.76 4.65
CA VAL A 189 8.03 22.03 3.58
C VAL A 189 7.13 21.92 2.34
N PRO A 190 7.49 22.59 1.22
CA PRO A 190 6.70 22.50 0.00
C PRO A 190 6.89 21.13 -0.67
N TYR A 191 5.80 20.56 -1.17
CA TYR A 191 5.82 19.40 -2.05
C TYR A 191 4.62 19.42 -2.99
N GLN A 192 4.78 18.79 -4.15
CA GLN A 192 3.68 18.56 -5.08
C GLN A 192 3.10 17.18 -4.76
N PRO A 193 1.83 17.07 -4.36
CA PRO A 193 1.21 15.76 -4.14
C PRO A 193 1.00 15.04 -5.47
N ILE A 194 1.40 13.78 -5.52
CA ILE A 194 1.23 12.89 -6.67
C ILE A 194 0.53 11.61 -6.22
N ARG A 195 0.04 10.78 -7.15
CA ARG A 195 -0.47 9.45 -6.85
C ARG A 195 0.71 8.54 -6.50
N LEU A 196 0.64 7.93 -5.34
CA LEU A 196 1.65 7.05 -4.75
C LEU A 196 1.16 5.61 -4.72
N HIS A 197 2.10 4.68 -4.54
CA HIS A 197 1.78 3.34 -4.03
C HIS A 197 1.20 3.42 -2.61
N GLY A 198 1.76 4.31 -1.78
CA GLY A 198 1.29 4.64 -0.44
C GLY A 198 1.76 3.70 0.66
N ASP A 199 2.04 2.45 0.34
CA ASP A 199 2.60 1.42 1.23
C ASP A 199 3.75 0.64 0.57
N CYS A 200 4.67 1.36 -0.08
CA CYS A 200 5.75 0.80 -0.87
C CYS A 200 6.91 0.31 0.01
N HIS A 201 6.72 -0.79 0.73
CA HIS A 201 7.77 -1.44 1.51
C HIS A 201 8.30 -2.71 0.79
N PRO A 202 9.49 -3.25 1.18
CA PRO A 202 10.07 -4.42 0.50
C PRO A 202 9.13 -5.63 0.37
N GLY A 203 8.20 -5.83 1.30
CA GLY A 203 7.22 -6.92 1.26
C GLY A 203 6.19 -6.81 0.14
N ASN A 204 6.00 -5.61 -0.43
CA ASN A 204 5.11 -5.35 -1.57
C ASN A 204 5.87 -5.33 -2.92
N LEU A 205 7.09 -5.84 -2.93
CA LEU A 205 7.93 -5.99 -4.09
C LEU A 205 8.29 -7.46 -4.31
N LEU A 206 8.08 -7.96 -5.52
CA LEU A 206 8.42 -9.31 -5.93
C LEU A 206 9.59 -9.25 -6.93
N CYS A 207 10.78 -9.61 -6.48
CA CYS A 207 11.97 -9.71 -7.32
C CYS A 207 12.14 -11.13 -7.83
N ARG A 208 12.21 -11.29 -9.15
CA ARG A 208 12.57 -12.53 -9.81
C ARG A 208 13.40 -12.22 -11.05
N ASP A 209 14.55 -12.88 -11.20
CA ASP A 209 15.47 -12.69 -12.33
C ASP A 209 15.81 -11.20 -12.56
N GLU A 210 16.07 -10.48 -11.47
CA GLU A 210 16.36 -9.03 -11.42
C GLU A 210 15.22 -8.10 -11.88
N VAL A 211 14.05 -8.63 -12.17
CA VAL A 211 12.85 -7.85 -12.47
C VAL A 211 12.00 -7.72 -11.20
N TYR A 212 11.66 -6.48 -10.87
CA TYR A 212 10.81 -6.14 -9.72
C TYR A 212 9.39 -5.89 -10.19
N HIS A 213 8.42 -6.50 -9.52
CA HIS A 213 7.01 -6.19 -9.72
C HIS A 213 6.44 -5.63 -8.42
N MET A 214 5.74 -4.52 -8.51
CA MET A 214 4.97 -3.96 -7.40
C MET A 214 3.63 -4.67 -7.29
N VAL A 215 3.23 -4.98 -6.06
CA VAL A 215 1.94 -5.58 -5.71
C VAL A 215 1.27 -4.78 -4.61
N ASP A 216 -0.04 -4.97 -4.46
CA ASP A 216 -0.84 -4.43 -3.37
C ASP A 216 -0.87 -2.89 -3.30
N LEU A 217 -1.43 -2.27 -4.35
CA LEU A 217 -1.70 -0.83 -4.40
C LEU A 217 -2.92 -0.42 -3.54
N ASP A 218 -3.38 -1.27 -2.63
CA ASP A 218 -4.59 -1.07 -1.80
C ASP A 218 -4.55 0.23 -0.97
N ASP A 219 -3.36 0.72 -0.65
CA ASP A 219 -3.12 1.95 0.08
C ASP A 219 -2.71 3.14 -0.80
N CYS A 220 -2.86 3.03 -2.13
CA CYS A 220 -2.52 4.11 -3.04
C CYS A 220 -3.32 5.37 -2.71
N ARG A 221 -2.64 6.51 -2.76
CA ARG A 221 -3.17 7.82 -2.35
C ARG A 221 -2.37 8.98 -2.91
N MET A 222 -2.87 10.19 -2.74
CA MET A 222 -2.07 11.39 -2.99
C MET A 222 -1.11 11.65 -1.84
N GLY A 223 0.11 12.10 -2.15
CA GLY A 223 1.09 12.49 -1.13
C GLY A 223 2.44 12.91 -1.71
N PRO A 224 3.43 13.22 -0.85
CA PRO A 224 4.79 13.54 -1.27
C PRO A 224 5.51 12.29 -1.78
N ALA A 225 6.28 12.42 -2.88
CA ALA A 225 7.05 11.33 -3.46
C ALA A 225 7.93 10.59 -2.44
N LEU A 226 8.45 11.32 -1.47
CA LEU A 226 9.29 10.77 -0.39
C LEU A 226 8.58 9.64 0.39
N GLN A 227 7.23 9.60 0.42
CA GLN A 227 6.48 8.55 1.14
C GLN A 227 6.84 7.14 0.63
N ASP A 228 6.94 6.93 -0.66
CA ASP A 228 7.27 5.62 -1.20
C ASP A 228 8.77 5.32 -1.14
N LEU A 229 9.62 6.36 -1.15
CA LEU A 229 11.06 6.19 -1.11
C LEU A 229 11.57 5.79 0.29
N TRP A 230 11.14 6.48 1.35
CA TRP A 230 11.68 6.24 2.68
C TRP A 230 11.38 4.83 3.22
N MET A 231 10.33 4.20 2.75
CA MET A 231 9.92 2.85 3.19
C MET A 231 10.87 1.74 2.72
N MET A 232 11.74 2.05 1.76
CA MET A 232 12.79 1.15 1.29
C MET A 232 14.06 1.19 2.16
N LEU A 233 14.19 2.19 3.04
CA LEU A 233 15.39 2.41 3.83
C LEU A 233 15.44 1.49 5.04
N ALA A 234 16.61 0.91 5.30
CA ALA A 234 16.85 0.02 6.43
C ALA A 234 18.14 0.40 7.20
N GLY A 235 18.28 -0.11 8.43
CA GLY A 235 19.48 0.09 9.24
C GLY A 235 19.56 1.44 9.92
N GLU A 236 20.76 1.83 10.28
CA GLU A 236 21.07 3.05 11.03
C GLU A 236 21.04 4.30 10.15
N ARG A 237 21.00 5.48 10.79
CA ARG A 237 20.91 6.76 10.08
C ARG A 237 21.99 6.96 9.01
N HIS A 238 23.24 6.59 9.31
CA HIS A 238 24.34 6.78 8.37
C HIS A 238 24.24 5.87 7.15
N GLU A 239 23.72 4.64 7.33
CA GLU A 239 23.46 3.71 6.24
C GLU A 239 22.33 4.22 5.35
N ARG A 240 21.26 4.74 5.97
CA ARG A 240 20.11 5.31 5.23
C ARG A 240 20.46 6.53 4.38
N LEU A 241 21.52 7.28 4.73
CA LEU A 241 21.96 8.40 3.89
C LEU A 241 22.55 7.94 2.55
N ALA A 242 23.32 6.87 2.55
CA ALA A 242 23.80 6.26 1.31
C ALA A 242 22.67 5.63 0.52
N GLN A 243 21.76 4.94 1.20
CA GLN A 243 20.61 4.28 0.58
C GLN A 243 19.66 5.26 -0.11
N ILE A 244 19.32 6.39 0.55
CA ILE A 244 18.44 7.39 -0.07
C ILE A 244 19.11 8.07 -1.27
N ALA A 245 20.43 8.26 -1.25
CA ALA A 245 21.17 8.81 -2.38
C ALA A 245 21.06 7.91 -3.60
N GLU A 246 21.38 6.61 -3.46
CA GLU A 246 21.25 5.64 -4.55
C GLU A 246 19.81 5.52 -5.08
N LEU A 247 18.83 5.50 -4.17
CA LEU A 247 17.42 5.43 -4.52
C LEU A 247 17.00 6.66 -5.34
N VAL A 248 17.44 7.86 -4.93
CA VAL A 248 17.15 9.12 -5.62
C VAL A 248 17.90 9.21 -6.95
N ASP A 249 19.13 8.72 -7.04
CA ASP A 249 19.88 8.68 -8.30
C ASP A 249 19.14 7.85 -9.36
N GLY A 250 18.69 6.65 -9.01
CA GLY A 250 17.88 5.84 -9.90
C GLY A 250 16.52 6.49 -10.23
N TYR A 251 15.86 7.11 -9.24
CA TYR A 251 14.59 7.79 -9.40
C TYR A 251 14.66 8.93 -10.42
N ASN A 252 15.71 9.73 -10.36
CA ASN A 252 15.91 10.90 -11.20
C ASN A 252 16.12 10.56 -12.69
N GLU A 253 16.30 9.30 -13.06
CA GLU A 253 16.30 8.89 -14.48
C GLU A 253 14.91 8.99 -15.13
N PHE A 254 13.84 8.95 -14.34
CA PHE A 254 12.46 8.92 -14.86
C PHE A 254 11.57 10.04 -14.32
N HIS A 255 11.87 10.58 -13.14
CA HIS A 255 11.11 11.67 -12.54
C HIS A 255 11.99 12.48 -11.59
N ASP A 256 11.95 13.80 -11.66
CA ASP A 256 12.79 14.68 -10.85
C ASP A 256 12.33 14.67 -9.38
N PHE A 257 13.20 14.19 -8.49
CA PHE A 257 12.94 14.26 -7.06
C PHE A 257 13.27 15.65 -6.51
N ASP A 258 12.31 16.27 -5.81
CA ASP A 258 12.54 17.53 -5.13
C ASP A 258 13.21 17.29 -3.76
N PRO A 259 14.51 17.57 -3.59
CA PRO A 259 15.22 17.32 -2.34
C PRO A 259 14.72 18.16 -1.15
N ARG A 260 13.91 19.20 -1.39
CA ARG A 260 13.27 19.97 -0.32
C ARG A 260 12.29 19.13 0.49
N GLN A 261 11.84 17.98 -0.03
CA GLN A 261 11.00 17.03 0.69
C GLN A 261 11.76 16.23 1.76
N LEU A 262 13.08 16.10 1.70
CA LEU A 262 13.87 15.27 2.63
C LEU A 262 13.61 15.54 4.12
N PRO A 263 13.37 16.78 4.57
CA PRO A 263 12.98 17.04 5.95
C PRO A 263 11.70 16.32 6.40
N LEU A 264 10.79 15.97 5.48
CA LEU A 264 9.55 15.23 5.79
C LEU A 264 9.80 13.77 6.20
N LEU A 265 10.99 13.20 5.98
CA LEU A 265 11.25 11.76 6.18
C LEU A 265 10.83 11.29 7.57
N GLU A 266 11.33 11.91 8.62
CA GLU A 266 11.01 11.51 10.00
C GLU A 266 9.56 11.87 10.37
N GLY A 267 9.00 12.90 9.73
CA GLY A 267 7.58 13.24 9.86
C GLY A 267 6.67 12.14 9.28
N LEU A 268 6.96 11.67 8.07
CA LEU A 268 6.24 10.58 7.40
C LEU A 268 6.35 9.26 8.19
N ARG A 269 7.54 8.94 8.71
CA ARG A 269 7.73 7.78 9.60
C ARG A 269 6.88 7.88 10.87
N SER A 270 6.85 9.04 11.49
CA SER A 270 6.08 9.29 12.69
C SER A 270 4.57 9.16 12.43
N LEU A 271 4.07 9.75 11.35
CA LEU A 271 2.67 9.61 10.92
C LEU A 271 2.30 8.16 10.66
N ARG A 272 3.18 7.40 9.97
CA ARG A 272 2.93 5.98 9.74
C ARG A 272 2.85 5.19 11.04
N LEU A 273 3.73 5.44 12.02
CA LEU A 273 3.68 4.76 13.33
C LEU A 273 2.37 5.05 14.07
N MET A 274 1.91 6.30 14.07
CA MET A 274 0.63 6.67 14.67
C MET A 274 -0.54 6.01 13.95
N HIS A 275 -0.55 6.08 12.61
CA HIS A 275 -1.59 5.47 11.79
C HIS A 275 -1.65 3.96 11.96
N TYR A 276 -0.49 3.28 11.93
CA TYR A 276 -0.39 1.83 12.13
C TYR A 276 -0.88 1.39 13.51
N SER A 277 -0.54 2.16 14.56
CA SER A 277 -1.03 1.88 15.93
C SER A 277 -2.55 1.96 16.02
N ALA A 278 -3.17 3.00 15.44
CA ALA A 278 -4.61 3.14 15.40
C ALA A 278 -5.28 2.09 14.48
N TRP A 279 -4.62 1.72 13.39
CA TRP A 279 -5.07 0.67 12.49
C TRP A 279 -5.10 -0.70 13.20
N LEU A 280 -4.05 -1.06 13.96
CA LEU A 280 -4.04 -2.26 14.81
C LEU A 280 -5.14 -2.22 15.86
N ALA A 281 -5.26 -1.09 16.57
CA ALA A 281 -6.25 -0.92 17.63
C ALA A 281 -7.69 -1.16 17.14
N ARG A 282 -8.03 -0.64 15.96
CA ARG A 282 -9.36 -0.86 15.35
C ARG A 282 -9.64 -2.32 14.98
N ARG A 283 -8.62 -3.16 14.89
CA ARG A 283 -8.69 -4.58 14.49
C ARG A 283 -8.37 -5.54 15.61
N TRP A 284 -8.14 -4.99 16.80
CA TRP A 284 -7.87 -5.78 18.00
C TRP A 284 -9.19 -6.31 18.55
N ASP A 285 -9.40 -7.62 18.43
CA ASP A 285 -10.55 -8.34 18.99
C ASP A 285 -10.27 -8.82 20.42
#